data_6e85b6928e2f6805a03f8351b4608b4d
#
_entry.id   6e85b6928e2f6805a03f8351b4608b4d
#
_cell.length_a   1.000
_cell.length_b   1.000
_cell.length_c   1.000
_cell.angle_alpha   90.00
_cell.angle_beta   90.00
_cell.angle_gamma   90.00
#
_symmetry.space_group_name_H-M   'P 1'
#
loop_
_entity.id
_entity.type
_entity.pdbx_description
1 polymer ?
#
loop_
_entity_poly.entity_id
_entity_poly.type
_entity_poly.pdbx_seq_one_letter_code
_entity_poly.pdbx_strand_id
1 'polypeptide(L)'
;MPVETTRRIVIITGPTAVGKTALAVEVAKQFPVRLISVDSGQVYRGLDLGTAKPSHALLKEYPHDLVDVRDITDVFSVVDFCSAATQAINESFESGIVPVLVGGTMFYISALLHGLDDVPPADQQLRYELSQQGQLLGWPRMHEKLSALDPVSAERIDRNDPQRIQRALEIYILTKGDGSVWGKKMCFLPQNILVSRFVLAYSDRTLLHKRIVCRFDEMLKAGLIEEVENLIGIPGVTAELPAMKSVGYRQVLEYLRGEVDLVTMRERALSASRQLAKRQLTWSRNTAGGIWLDAADAQVNTSVSRYLEQVHYEHSTCFSQGGLS
;
A
#
# COMPACT_ATOMS: atom_id res chain seq x y z
N MET A 1 39.21 6.00 7.50
CA MET A 1 37.86 5.59 7.90
C MET A 1 37.15 5.14 6.64
N PRO A 2 36.51 3.98 6.57
CA PRO A 2 35.71 3.62 5.40
C PRO A 2 34.63 4.70 5.25
N VAL A 3 34.51 5.26 4.04
CA VAL A 3 33.42 6.16 3.70
C VAL A 3 32.15 5.31 3.78
N GLU A 4 31.34 5.56 4.80
CA GLU A 4 30.05 4.89 4.96
C GLU A 4 29.23 5.22 3.71
N THR A 5 29.04 4.25 2.83
CA THR A 5 28.20 4.40 1.63
C THR A 5 26.81 4.78 2.09
N THR A 6 26.37 5.97 1.77
CA THR A 6 25.05 6.48 2.15
C THR A 6 23.98 5.67 1.41
N ARG A 7 23.36 4.72 2.09
CA ARG A 7 22.27 3.92 1.55
C ARG A 7 21.02 4.78 1.39
N ARG A 8 20.44 4.79 0.21
CA ARG A 8 19.29 5.63 -0.11
C ARG A 8 18.18 4.81 -0.76
N ILE A 9 16.95 5.04 -0.32
CA ILE A 9 15.75 4.53 -0.98
C ILE A 9 14.97 5.69 -1.58
N VAL A 10 14.35 5.45 -2.73
CA VAL A 10 13.45 6.40 -3.39
C VAL A 10 12.03 5.88 -3.30
N ILE A 11 11.07 6.74 -2.97
CA ILE A 11 9.66 6.40 -2.87
C ILE A 11 8.87 7.28 -3.84
N ILE A 12 8.18 6.66 -4.80
CA ILE A 12 7.23 7.31 -5.70
C ILE A 12 5.82 6.99 -5.22
N THR A 13 5.16 7.98 -4.62
CA THR A 13 3.84 7.81 -4.04
C THR A 13 2.85 8.85 -4.55
N GLY A 14 1.58 8.72 -4.17
CA GLY A 14 0.50 9.61 -4.57
C GLY A 14 -0.83 8.86 -4.68
N PRO A 15 -1.93 9.55 -5.01
CA PRO A 15 -3.24 8.95 -5.09
C PRO A 15 -3.34 7.92 -6.22
N THR A 16 -4.36 7.08 -6.14
CA THR A 16 -4.72 6.19 -7.25
C THR A 16 -4.98 7.02 -8.52
N ALA A 17 -4.70 6.47 -9.69
CA ALA A 17 -4.85 7.09 -11.02
C ALA A 17 -3.94 8.30 -11.33
N VAL A 18 -2.93 8.62 -10.50
CA VAL A 18 -2.06 9.79 -10.73
C VAL A 18 -0.92 9.53 -11.71
N GLY A 19 -0.57 8.27 -12.01
CA GLY A 19 0.49 7.92 -12.97
C GLY A 19 1.80 7.42 -12.36
N LYS A 20 1.82 6.99 -11.10
CA LYS A 20 3.02 6.49 -10.40
C LYS A 20 3.82 5.43 -11.17
N THR A 21 3.12 4.40 -11.66
CA THR A 21 3.74 3.30 -12.40
C THR A 21 4.40 3.78 -13.69
N ALA A 22 3.74 4.69 -14.44
CA ALA A 22 4.32 5.25 -15.64
C ALA A 22 5.62 6.01 -15.34
N LEU A 23 5.65 6.85 -14.29
CA LEU A 23 6.85 7.54 -13.86
C LEU A 23 7.95 6.55 -13.44
N ALA A 24 7.62 5.51 -12.68
CA ALA A 24 8.59 4.51 -12.25
C ALA A 24 9.22 3.74 -13.40
N VAL A 25 8.43 3.41 -14.42
CA VAL A 25 8.93 2.78 -15.66
C VAL A 25 9.85 3.74 -16.44
N GLU A 26 9.49 5.01 -16.57
CA GLU A 26 10.35 6.01 -17.22
C GLU A 26 11.70 6.16 -16.48
N VAL A 27 11.69 6.07 -15.16
CA VAL A 27 12.92 6.03 -14.35
C VAL A 27 13.73 4.75 -14.64
N ALA A 28 13.07 3.59 -14.66
CA ALA A 28 13.75 2.31 -14.90
C ALA A 28 14.35 2.18 -16.32
N LYS A 29 13.84 2.92 -17.30
CA LYS A 29 14.43 3.01 -18.64
C LYS A 29 15.77 3.72 -18.66
N GLN A 30 15.99 4.64 -17.72
CA GLN A 30 17.15 5.54 -17.73
C GLN A 30 18.20 5.14 -16.70
N PHE A 31 17.81 4.48 -15.61
CA PHE A 31 18.69 4.16 -14.49
C PHE A 31 18.57 2.70 -14.09
N PRO A 32 19.66 2.08 -13.62
CA PRO A 32 19.61 0.75 -13.00
C PRO A 32 18.95 0.86 -11.62
N VAL A 33 17.64 0.67 -11.59
CA VAL A 33 16.84 0.70 -10.37
C VAL A 33 16.10 -0.62 -10.19
N ARG A 34 15.78 -0.98 -8.95
CA ARG A 34 14.89 -2.08 -8.63
C ARG A 34 13.53 -1.53 -8.20
N LEU A 35 12.49 -1.86 -8.93
CA LEU A 35 11.14 -1.40 -8.63
C LEU A 35 10.49 -2.34 -7.62
N ILE A 36 9.94 -1.79 -6.53
CA ILE A 36 9.27 -2.53 -5.46
C ILE A 36 7.86 -1.97 -5.33
N SER A 37 6.84 -2.79 -5.60
CA SER A 37 5.44 -2.38 -5.50
C SER A 37 5.02 -2.18 -4.05
N VAL A 38 4.34 -1.07 -3.77
CA VAL A 38 3.74 -0.74 -2.46
C VAL A 38 2.23 -0.66 -2.62
N ASP A 39 1.63 -1.81 -2.94
CA ASP A 39 0.19 -1.93 -3.18
C ASP A 39 -0.36 -3.21 -2.53
N SER A 40 -1.38 -3.06 -1.68
CA SER A 40 -1.99 -4.17 -0.95
C SER A 40 -2.91 -5.05 -1.78
N GLY A 41 -3.19 -4.69 -3.03
CA GLY A 41 -3.99 -5.47 -3.97
C GLY A 41 -3.13 -6.18 -5.02
N GLN A 42 -2.10 -5.50 -5.56
CA GLN A 42 -1.24 -6.06 -6.60
C GLN A 42 -0.39 -7.26 -6.14
N VAL A 43 -0.27 -7.47 -4.84
CA VAL A 43 0.40 -8.63 -4.26
C VAL A 43 -0.30 -9.96 -4.59
N TYR A 44 -1.59 -9.91 -4.90
CA TYR A 44 -2.40 -11.11 -5.14
C TYR A 44 -2.43 -11.50 -6.61
N ARG A 45 -2.20 -12.78 -6.90
CA ARG A 45 -2.39 -13.35 -8.25
C ARG A 45 -3.85 -13.27 -8.67
N GLY A 46 -4.08 -12.88 -9.92
CA GLY A 46 -5.42 -12.77 -10.49
C GLY A 46 -6.19 -11.50 -10.14
N LEU A 47 -5.67 -10.62 -9.25
CA LEU A 47 -6.21 -9.29 -9.03
C LEU A 47 -5.49 -8.30 -9.97
N ASP A 48 -5.86 -8.27 -11.22
CA ASP A 48 -5.11 -7.58 -12.27
C ASP A 48 -5.78 -6.26 -12.66
N LEU A 49 -6.97 -6.32 -13.20
CA LEU A 49 -7.68 -5.15 -13.72
C LEU A 49 -8.08 -4.20 -12.60
N GLY A 50 -8.76 -4.71 -11.55
CA GLY A 50 -9.28 -3.87 -10.47
C GLY A 50 -8.20 -3.20 -9.63
N THR A 51 -6.98 -3.74 -9.58
CA THR A 51 -5.81 -3.13 -8.94
C THR A 51 -5.01 -2.21 -9.87
N ALA A 52 -5.33 -2.20 -11.16
CA ALA A 52 -4.51 -1.59 -12.21
C ALA A 52 -3.07 -2.11 -12.19
N LYS A 53 -2.89 -3.41 -12.00
CA LYS A 53 -1.60 -4.08 -12.06
C LYS A 53 -0.94 -3.81 -13.41
N PRO A 54 0.38 -3.57 -13.47
CA PRO A 54 1.09 -3.48 -14.73
C PRO A 54 0.89 -4.76 -15.55
N SER A 55 0.73 -4.63 -16.87
CA SER A 55 0.57 -5.79 -17.74
C SER A 55 1.75 -6.77 -17.64
N HIS A 56 1.51 -8.05 -17.92
CA HIS A 56 2.58 -9.06 -17.93
C HIS A 56 3.74 -8.69 -18.88
N ALA A 57 3.45 -8.04 -20.02
CA ALA A 57 4.48 -7.55 -20.93
C ALA A 57 5.35 -6.48 -20.26
N LEU A 58 4.72 -5.52 -19.56
CA LEU A 58 5.43 -4.47 -18.84
C LEU A 58 6.24 -5.02 -17.66
N LEU A 59 5.68 -5.98 -16.91
CA LEU A 59 6.39 -6.63 -15.79
C LEU A 59 7.57 -7.48 -16.26
N LYS A 60 7.50 -8.06 -17.45
CA LYS A 60 8.61 -8.80 -18.05
C LYS A 60 9.77 -7.87 -18.43
N GLU A 61 9.47 -6.68 -18.92
CA GLU A 61 10.47 -5.69 -19.34
C GLU A 61 11.00 -4.88 -18.13
N TYR A 62 10.11 -4.48 -17.24
CA TYR A 62 10.41 -3.72 -16.01
C TYR A 62 9.83 -4.46 -14.79
N PRO A 63 10.54 -5.46 -14.26
CA PRO A 63 10.06 -6.23 -13.11
C PRO A 63 9.77 -5.35 -11.89
N HIS A 64 8.67 -5.68 -11.22
CA HIS A 64 8.31 -5.06 -9.95
C HIS A 64 8.24 -6.16 -8.88
N ASP A 65 9.09 -6.07 -7.86
CA ASP A 65 8.96 -6.95 -6.70
C ASP A 65 7.61 -6.71 -6.00
N LEU A 66 7.15 -7.72 -5.28
CA LEU A 66 5.90 -7.71 -4.52
C LEU A 66 4.63 -7.57 -5.39
N VAL A 67 4.72 -7.97 -6.65
CA VAL A 67 3.57 -8.20 -7.53
C VAL A 67 3.39 -9.70 -7.68
N ASP A 68 2.15 -10.21 -7.61
CA ASP A 68 1.81 -11.64 -7.77
C ASP A 68 2.54 -12.60 -6.81
N VAL A 69 2.80 -12.17 -5.58
CA VAL A 69 3.56 -12.96 -4.58
C VAL A 69 2.68 -13.81 -3.66
N ARG A 70 1.35 -13.62 -3.70
CA ARG A 70 0.39 -14.36 -2.86
C ARG A 70 -0.81 -14.85 -3.67
N ASP A 71 -1.38 -15.97 -3.24
CA ASP A 71 -2.67 -16.41 -3.72
C ASP A 71 -3.79 -15.65 -3.00
N ILE A 72 -4.95 -15.49 -3.65
CA ILE A 72 -6.04 -14.67 -3.13
C ILE A 72 -6.59 -15.16 -1.80
N THR A 73 -6.46 -16.46 -1.51
CA THR A 73 -6.89 -17.10 -0.25
C THR A 73 -5.92 -16.84 0.91
N ASP A 74 -4.69 -16.41 0.62
CA ASP A 74 -3.68 -16.17 1.63
C ASP A 74 -3.76 -14.71 2.12
N VAL A 75 -3.60 -14.52 3.42
CA VAL A 75 -3.52 -13.17 3.98
C VAL A 75 -2.11 -12.62 3.81
N PHE A 76 -1.99 -11.44 3.21
CA PHE A 76 -0.75 -10.68 3.14
C PHE A 76 -0.82 -9.48 4.09
N SER A 77 -0.13 -9.60 5.20
CA SER A 77 -0.13 -8.58 6.24
C SER A 77 0.87 -7.45 5.96
N VAL A 78 0.76 -6.36 6.73
CA VAL A 78 1.77 -5.28 6.70
C VAL A 78 3.15 -5.75 7.16
N VAL A 79 3.23 -6.74 8.05
CA VAL A 79 4.50 -7.34 8.51
C VAL A 79 5.13 -8.12 7.37
N ASP A 80 4.33 -8.93 6.63
CA ASP A 80 4.82 -9.65 5.44
C ASP A 80 5.37 -8.68 4.40
N PHE A 81 4.64 -7.57 4.14
CA PHE A 81 5.10 -6.53 3.25
C PHE A 81 6.43 -5.93 3.72
N CYS A 82 6.53 -5.50 4.98
CA CYS A 82 7.74 -4.87 5.51
C CYS A 82 8.94 -5.82 5.42
N SER A 83 8.76 -7.09 5.77
CA SER A 83 9.82 -8.10 5.69
C SER A 83 10.31 -8.32 4.26
N ALA A 84 9.38 -8.53 3.33
CA ALA A 84 9.72 -8.77 1.93
C ALA A 84 10.31 -7.52 1.24
N ALA A 85 9.78 -6.31 1.55
CA ALA A 85 10.33 -5.06 1.03
C ALA A 85 11.75 -4.80 1.58
N THR A 86 12.00 -5.08 2.86
CA THR A 86 13.32 -4.93 3.46
C THR A 86 14.33 -5.89 2.81
N GLN A 87 13.94 -7.12 2.53
CA GLN A 87 14.77 -8.06 1.80
C GLN A 87 15.15 -7.52 0.41
N ALA A 88 14.16 -7.09 -0.39
CA ALA A 88 14.38 -6.53 -1.72
C ALA A 88 15.26 -5.28 -1.71
N ILE A 89 15.10 -4.42 -0.68
CA ILE A 89 15.95 -3.23 -0.47
C ILE A 89 17.39 -3.63 -0.17
N ASN A 90 17.62 -4.61 0.71
CA ASN A 90 18.97 -5.06 1.05
C ASN A 90 19.68 -5.70 -0.16
N GLU A 91 18.99 -6.57 -0.90
CA GLU A 91 19.51 -7.16 -2.14
C GLU A 91 19.85 -6.09 -3.20
N SER A 92 19.07 -5.00 -3.25
CA SER A 92 19.36 -3.86 -4.13
C SER A 92 20.67 -3.19 -3.75
N PHE A 93 20.89 -2.94 -2.46
CA PHE A 93 22.12 -2.33 -1.96
C PHE A 93 23.35 -3.22 -2.19
N GLU A 94 23.21 -4.54 -2.00
CA GLU A 94 24.27 -5.51 -2.27
C GLU A 94 24.67 -5.52 -3.76
N SER A 95 23.70 -5.28 -4.64
CA SER A 95 23.91 -5.21 -6.10
C SER A 95 24.31 -3.82 -6.59
N GLY A 96 24.45 -2.82 -5.70
CA GLY A 96 24.77 -1.45 -6.09
C GLY A 96 23.63 -0.74 -6.86
N ILE A 97 22.40 -1.21 -6.73
CA ILE A 97 21.21 -0.73 -7.43
C ILE A 97 20.34 0.10 -6.47
N VAL A 98 19.74 1.18 -6.94
CA VAL A 98 18.86 2.03 -6.14
C VAL A 98 17.47 1.39 -6.03
N PRO A 99 16.98 1.03 -4.82
CA PRO A 99 15.61 0.56 -4.66
C PRO A 99 14.62 1.73 -4.80
N VAL A 100 13.60 1.54 -5.65
CA VAL A 100 12.53 2.50 -5.90
C VAL A 100 11.18 1.88 -5.51
N LEU A 101 10.62 2.33 -4.41
CA LEU A 101 9.32 1.89 -3.92
C LEU A 101 8.21 2.66 -4.63
N VAL A 102 7.26 1.97 -5.24
CA VAL A 102 6.20 2.57 -6.06
C VAL A 102 4.83 2.14 -5.58
N GLY A 103 4.04 3.08 -5.08
CA GLY A 103 2.68 2.72 -4.68
C GLY A 103 1.91 3.75 -3.88
N GLY A 104 0.73 3.34 -3.47
CA GLY A 104 -0.22 4.22 -2.78
C GLY A 104 -0.74 3.66 -1.46
N THR A 105 -0.26 2.51 -0.99
CA THR A 105 -0.64 1.94 0.31
C THR A 105 0.18 2.63 1.41
N MET A 106 -0.32 3.80 1.83
CA MET A 106 0.39 4.70 2.75
C MET A 106 0.71 4.05 4.09
N PHE A 107 -0.13 3.11 4.55
CA PHE A 107 0.13 2.37 5.78
C PHE A 107 1.38 1.48 5.66
N TYR A 108 1.60 0.86 4.49
CA TYR A 108 2.80 0.07 4.23
C TYR A 108 4.06 0.94 4.25
N ILE A 109 4.01 2.11 3.60
CA ILE A 109 5.12 3.07 3.61
C ILE A 109 5.42 3.50 5.05
N SER A 110 4.39 3.88 5.81
CA SER A 110 4.56 4.31 7.20
C SER A 110 5.14 3.21 8.08
N ALA A 111 4.64 1.98 7.95
CA ALA A 111 5.13 0.84 8.72
C ALA A 111 6.60 0.53 8.41
N LEU A 112 6.98 0.56 7.14
CA LEU A 112 8.36 0.33 6.71
C LEU A 112 9.32 1.39 7.26
N LEU A 113 8.91 2.68 7.24
CA LEU A 113 9.77 3.80 7.64
C LEU A 113 9.82 4.04 9.15
N HIS A 114 8.71 3.82 9.85
CA HIS A 114 8.55 4.20 11.26
C HIS A 114 8.35 3.00 12.19
N GLY A 115 8.35 1.79 11.62
CA GLY A 115 8.07 0.57 12.37
C GLY A 115 6.60 0.40 12.75
N LEU A 116 6.30 -0.75 13.32
CA LEU A 116 5.00 -1.12 13.87
C LEU A 116 5.14 -1.39 15.37
N ASP A 117 4.06 -1.21 16.12
CA ASP A 117 4.03 -1.68 17.51
C ASP A 117 4.22 -3.21 17.53
N ASP A 118 5.07 -3.68 18.43
CA ASP A 118 5.40 -5.11 18.62
C ASP A 118 4.26 -5.81 19.38
N VAL A 119 3.17 -6.00 18.65
CA VAL A 119 1.92 -6.59 19.18
C VAL A 119 1.71 -8.00 18.64
N PRO A 120 1.01 -8.87 19.37
CA PRO A 120 0.76 -10.24 18.94
C PRO A 120 0.20 -10.32 17.51
N PRO A 121 0.53 -11.37 16.75
CA PRO A 121 -0.07 -11.60 15.45
C PRO A 121 -1.59 -11.76 15.57
N ALA A 122 -2.28 -11.64 14.44
CA ALA A 122 -3.73 -11.76 14.39
C ALA A 122 -4.17 -13.20 14.72
N ASP A 123 -5.15 -13.33 15.61
CA ASP A 123 -5.84 -14.58 15.88
C ASP A 123 -7.17 -14.62 15.12
N GLN A 124 -7.29 -15.52 14.15
CA GLN A 124 -8.45 -15.57 13.27
C GLN A 124 -9.72 -15.98 14.00
N GLN A 125 -9.63 -16.91 14.97
CA GLN A 125 -10.77 -17.36 15.74
C GLN A 125 -11.31 -16.22 16.63
N LEU A 126 -10.42 -15.55 17.34
CA LEU A 126 -10.80 -14.40 18.18
C LEU A 126 -11.38 -13.24 17.34
N ARG A 127 -10.83 -12.98 16.16
CA ARG A 127 -11.38 -11.99 15.22
C ARG A 127 -12.79 -12.35 14.78
N TYR A 128 -13.03 -13.61 14.46
CA TYR A 128 -14.37 -14.08 14.11
C TYR A 128 -15.34 -13.83 15.25
N GLU A 129 -15.00 -14.22 16.47
CA GLU A 129 -15.83 -14.02 17.66
C GLU A 129 -16.12 -12.53 17.92
N LEU A 130 -15.10 -11.68 17.88
CA LEU A 130 -15.26 -10.23 18.04
C LEU A 130 -16.10 -9.61 16.90
N SER A 131 -15.99 -10.11 15.68
CA SER A 131 -16.82 -9.67 14.57
C SER A 131 -18.29 -10.02 14.78
N GLN A 132 -18.59 -11.25 15.23
CA GLN A 132 -19.95 -11.66 15.57
C GLN A 132 -20.54 -10.80 16.70
N GLN A 133 -19.76 -10.53 17.75
CA GLN A 133 -20.20 -9.62 18.81
C GLN A 133 -20.45 -8.21 18.26
N GLY A 134 -19.58 -7.69 17.38
CA GLY A 134 -19.74 -6.39 16.74
C GLY A 134 -20.99 -6.29 15.86
N GLN A 135 -21.34 -7.35 15.14
CA GLN A 135 -22.56 -7.41 14.34
C GLN A 135 -23.83 -7.46 15.23
N LEU A 136 -23.77 -8.19 16.33
CA LEU A 136 -24.91 -8.36 17.24
C LEU A 136 -25.16 -7.09 18.10
N LEU A 137 -24.10 -6.53 18.68
CA LEU A 137 -24.20 -5.44 19.67
C LEU A 137 -24.07 -4.05 19.03
N GLY A 138 -23.49 -3.98 17.85
CA GLY A 138 -23.05 -2.74 17.21
C GLY A 138 -21.66 -2.27 17.68
N TRP A 139 -20.91 -1.67 16.77
CA TRP A 139 -19.54 -1.22 17.06
C TRP A 139 -19.43 -0.13 18.13
N PRO A 140 -20.39 0.80 18.29
CA PRO A 140 -20.40 1.73 19.42
C PRO A 140 -20.38 1.04 20.78
N ARG A 141 -21.11 -0.06 20.94
CA ARG A 141 -21.11 -0.87 22.18
C ARG A 141 -19.78 -1.59 22.38
N MET A 142 -19.19 -2.11 21.28
CA MET A 142 -17.86 -2.71 21.34
C MET A 142 -16.79 -1.67 21.72
N HIS A 143 -16.95 -0.41 21.31
CA HIS A 143 -16.09 0.69 21.73
C HIS A 143 -16.27 1.02 23.22
N GLU A 144 -17.48 1.00 23.75
CA GLU A 144 -17.73 1.15 25.20
C GLU A 144 -17.02 0.04 25.99
N LYS A 145 -17.09 -1.23 25.49
CA LYS A 145 -16.34 -2.35 26.07
C LYS A 145 -14.83 -2.10 26.04
N LEU A 146 -14.29 -1.60 24.91
CA LEU A 146 -12.88 -1.21 24.81
C LEU A 146 -12.53 -0.11 25.80
N SER A 147 -13.39 0.91 25.95
CA SER A 147 -13.16 2.03 26.88
C SER A 147 -13.09 1.57 28.35
N ALA A 148 -13.83 0.53 28.70
CA ALA A 148 -13.77 -0.06 30.05
C ALA A 148 -12.50 -0.89 30.28
N LEU A 149 -11.92 -1.49 29.23
CA LEU A 149 -10.76 -2.37 29.31
C LEU A 149 -9.44 -1.65 29.06
N ASP A 150 -9.39 -0.79 28.02
CA ASP A 150 -8.23 0.00 27.59
C ASP A 150 -8.70 1.41 27.21
N PRO A 151 -8.87 2.30 28.20
CA PRO A 151 -9.30 3.68 27.96
C PRO A 151 -8.35 4.47 27.03
N VAL A 152 -7.04 4.19 27.11
CA VAL A 152 -6.03 4.88 26.32
C VAL A 152 -6.16 4.58 24.83
N SER A 153 -6.41 3.32 24.48
CA SER A 153 -6.68 2.95 23.09
C SER A 153 -8.04 3.48 22.62
N ALA A 154 -9.06 3.41 23.47
CA ALA A 154 -10.40 3.86 23.13
C ALA A 154 -10.45 5.38 22.81
N GLU A 155 -9.71 6.21 23.54
CA GLU A 155 -9.65 7.65 23.29
C GLU A 155 -9.15 8.02 21.88
N ARG A 156 -8.29 7.17 21.31
CA ARG A 156 -7.67 7.41 19.97
C ARG A 156 -8.47 6.78 18.82
N ILE A 157 -9.45 5.94 19.12
CA ILE A 157 -10.21 5.16 18.13
C ILE A 157 -11.62 5.73 18.01
N ASP A 158 -12.05 6.02 16.76
CA ASP A 158 -13.44 6.42 16.52
C ASP A 158 -14.40 5.30 16.90
N ARG A 159 -15.50 5.66 17.59
CA ARG A 159 -16.52 4.71 18.07
C ARG A 159 -17.21 3.92 16.95
N ASN A 160 -17.10 4.37 15.71
CA ASN A 160 -17.66 3.72 14.54
C ASN A 160 -16.57 3.09 13.63
N ASP A 161 -15.34 2.88 14.14
CA ASP A 161 -14.27 2.22 13.38
C ASP A 161 -14.18 0.72 13.77
N PRO A 162 -14.87 -0.17 13.04
CA PRO A 162 -14.92 -1.59 13.35
C PRO A 162 -13.53 -2.23 13.41
N GLN A 163 -12.67 -1.91 12.46
CA GLN A 163 -11.37 -2.56 12.33
C GLN A 163 -10.43 -2.21 13.48
N ARG A 164 -10.39 -0.94 13.88
CA ARG A 164 -9.52 -0.49 14.97
C ARG A 164 -10.04 -0.94 16.32
N ILE A 165 -11.36 -0.91 16.54
CA ILE A 165 -11.99 -1.42 17.78
C ILE A 165 -11.71 -2.91 17.91
N GLN A 166 -11.96 -3.71 16.86
CA GLN A 166 -11.71 -5.14 16.86
C GLN A 166 -10.25 -5.45 17.17
N ARG A 167 -9.31 -4.74 16.49
CA ARG A 167 -7.87 -4.97 16.68
C ARG A 167 -7.41 -4.61 18.10
N ALA A 168 -7.88 -3.50 18.64
CA ALA A 168 -7.54 -3.12 20.01
C ALA A 168 -8.04 -4.12 21.04
N LEU A 169 -9.27 -4.58 20.91
CA LEU A 169 -9.83 -5.65 21.79
C LEU A 169 -9.05 -6.97 21.62
N GLU A 170 -8.72 -7.35 20.39
CA GLU A 170 -7.90 -8.54 20.11
C GLU A 170 -6.56 -8.47 20.85
N ILE A 171 -5.82 -7.34 20.69
CA ILE A 171 -4.55 -7.15 21.35
C ILE A 171 -4.70 -7.20 22.87
N TYR A 172 -5.68 -6.49 23.43
CA TYR A 172 -5.94 -6.50 24.87
C TYR A 172 -6.16 -7.92 25.41
N ILE A 173 -6.96 -8.73 24.71
CA ILE A 173 -7.24 -10.11 25.12
C ILE A 173 -6.00 -11.00 25.02
N LEU A 174 -5.27 -10.92 23.91
CA LEU A 174 -4.06 -11.74 23.67
C LEU A 174 -2.92 -11.39 24.65
N THR A 175 -2.81 -10.13 25.03
CA THR A 175 -1.80 -9.66 26.00
C THR A 175 -2.27 -9.74 27.44
N LYS A 176 -3.51 -10.21 27.70
CA LYS A 176 -4.15 -10.23 29.04
C LYS A 176 -4.14 -8.84 29.71
N GLY A 177 -4.32 -7.80 28.91
CA GLY A 177 -4.33 -6.41 29.38
C GLY A 177 -2.93 -5.81 29.63
N ASP A 178 -1.85 -6.47 29.21
CA ASP A 178 -0.52 -5.87 29.27
C ASP A 178 -0.39 -4.75 28.24
N GLY A 179 -0.46 -3.51 28.71
CA GLY A 179 -0.30 -2.31 27.89
C GLY A 179 1.14 -2.00 27.46
N SER A 180 2.14 -2.75 27.97
CA SER A 180 3.56 -2.50 27.68
C SER A 180 3.96 -2.80 26.24
N VAL A 181 3.10 -3.48 25.48
CA VAL A 181 3.28 -3.76 24.05
C VAL A 181 3.14 -2.50 23.18
N TRP A 182 2.41 -1.49 23.67
CA TRP A 182 2.23 -0.24 22.96
C TRP A 182 3.47 0.65 23.07
N GLY A 183 3.91 1.17 21.91
CA GLY A 183 5.08 2.05 21.81
C GLY A 183 6.41 1.32 21.65
N LYS A 184 6.48 0.02 21.90
CA LYS A 184 7.64 -0.79 21.53
C LYS A 184 7.59 -1.05 20.04
N LYS A 185 8.55 -0.48 19.29
CA LYS A 185 8.54 -0.54 17.83
C LYS A 185 9.41 -1.67 17.29
N MET A 186 8.82 -2.47 16.40
CA MET A 186 9.56 -3.35 15.50
C MET A 186 9.96 -2.52 14.27
N CYS A 187 11.25 -2.21 14.15
CA CYS A 187 11.80 -1.46 13.02
C CYS A 187 12.28 -2.42 11.94
N PHE A 188 11.99 -2.08 10.69
CA PHE A 188 12.33 -2.92 9.54
C PHE A 188 13.58 -2.42 8.79
N LEU A 189 13.82 -1.12 8.80
CA LEU A 189 14.96 -0.52 8.12
C LEU A 189 16.01 -0.05 9.13
N PRO A 190 17.32 -0.14 8.77
CA PRO A 190 18.39 0.49 9.53
C PRO A 190 18.21 2.01 9.64
N GLN A 191 18.68 2.61 10.74
CA GLN A 191 18.54 4.06 10.96
C GLN A 191 19.36 4.93 10.02
N ASN A 192 20.39 4.38 9.35
CA ASN A 192 21.30 5.11 8.46
C ASN A 192 20.83 5.13 6.99
N ILE A 193 19.59 4.75 6.69
CA ILE A 193 19.03 4.84 5.34
C ILE A 193 18.42 6.22 5.11
N LEU A 194 18.87 6.90 4.05
CA LEU A 194 18.24 8.12 3.57
C LEU A 194 17.01 7.80 2.73
N VAL A 195 15.94 8.55 2.95
CA VAL A 195 14.67 8.39 2.25
C VAL A 195 14.37 9.63 1.42
N SER A 196 14.17 9.45 0.12
CA SER A 196 13.70 10.49 -0.79
C SER A 196 12.32 10.14 -1.29
N ARG A 197 11.32 10.93 -0.88
CA ARG A 197 9.93 10.66 -1.18
C ARG A 197 9.34 11.68 -2.14
N PHE A 198 8.97 11.23 -3.33
CA PHE A 198 8.24 11.99 -4.34
C PHE A 198 6.74 11.71 -4.22
N VAL A 199 5.97 12.77 -4.10
CA VAL A 199 4.50 12.69 -3.99
C VAL A 199 3.90 13.27 -5.26
N LEU A 200 3.43 12.42 -6.16
CA LEU A 200 2.70 12.84 -7.34
C LEU A 200 1.29 13.26 -6.95
N ALA A 201 0.87 14.42 -7.41
CA ALA A 201 -0.49 14.90 -7.24
C ALA A 201 -0.86 15.83 -8.41
N TYR A 202 -2.16 15.99 -8.66
CA TYR A 202 -2.64 17.05 -9.53
C TYR A 202 -2.94 18.29 -8.68
N SER A 203 -2.48 19.46 -9.10
CA SER A 203 -2.87 20.74 -8.53
C SER A 203 -4.38 20.95 -8.69
N ASP A 204 -4.93 20.59 -9.86
CA ASP A 204 -6.37 20.56 -10.11
C ASP A 204 -6.96 19.17 -9.84
N ARG A 205 -7.79 19.08 -8.79
CA ARG A 205 -8.51 17.85 -8.42
C ARG A 205 -9.46 17.32 -9.50
N THR A 206 -9.93 18.19 -10.38
CA THR A 206 -10.85 17.79 -11.46
C THR A 206 -10.16 16.85 -12.45
N LEU A 207 -8.85 17.05 -12.69
CA LEU A 207 -8.03 16.16 -13.51
C LEU A 207 -7.93 14.76 -12.91
N LEU A 208 -7.67 14.67 -11.60
CA LEU A 208 -7.63 13.38 -10.91
C LEU A 208 -8.97 12.67 -10.99
N HIS A 209 -10.08 13.40 -10.78
CA HIS A 209 -11.41 12.81 -10.86
C HIS A 209 -11.73 12.29 -12.25
N LYS A 210 -11.39 13.04 -13.32
CA LYS A 210 -11.53 12.59 -14.70
C LYS A 210 -10.73 11.31 -14.97
N ARG A 211 -9.47 11.27 -14.52
CA ARG A 211 -8.63 10.08 -14.67
C ARG A 211 -9.16 8.85 -13.92
N ILE A 212 -9.74 9.04 -12.73
CA ILE A 212 -10.40 7.96 -11.98
C ILE A 212 -11.58 7.40 -12.79
N VAL A 213 -12.39 8.27 -13.38
CA VAL A 213 -13.53 7.85 -14.21
C VAL A 213 -13.04 7.09 -15.45
N CYS A 214 -12.14 7.68 -16.25
CA CYS A 214 -11.62 7.03 -17.44
C CYS A 214 -11.03 5.66 -17.13
N ARG A 215 -10.18 5.57 -16.10
CA ARG A 215 -9.54 4.31 -15.71
C ARG A 215 -10.55 3.25 -15.28
N PHE A 216 -11.56 3.60 -14.51
CA PHE A 216 -12.58 2.63 -14.08
C PHE A 216 -13.43 2.14 -15.27
N ASP A 217 -13.77 3.04 -16.19
CA ASP A 217 -14.49 2.67 -17.42
C ASP A 217 -13.64 1.77 -18.33
N GLU A 218 -12.32 2.00 -18.40
CA GLU A 218 -11.38 1.12 -19.10
C GLU A 218 -11.30 -0.27 -18.43
N MET A 219 -11.26 -0.34 -17.10
CA MET A 219 -11.29 -1.61 -16.35
C MET A 219 -12.57 -2.40 -16.66
N LEU A 220 -13.74 -1.76 -16.66
CA LEU A 220 -14.99 -2.41 -16.99
C LEU A 220 -15.00 -2.95 -18.44
N LYS A 221 -14.49 -2.15 -19.38
CA LYS A 221 -14.39 -2.58 -20.80
C LYS A 221 -13.37 -3.72 -20.99
N ALA A 222 -12.34 -3.77 -20.15
CA ALA A 222 -11.31 -4.80 -20.19
C ALA A 222 -11.73 -6.12 -19.51
N GLY A 223 -12.92 -6.18 -18.88
CA GLY A 223 -13.45 -7.40 -18.29
C GLY A 223 -13.32 -7.48 -16.77
N LEU A 224 -13.40 -6.35 -16.05
CA LEU A 224 -13.33 -6.36 -14.58
C LEU A 224 -14.44 -7.20 -13.92
N ILE A 225 -15.63 -7.27 -14.54
CA ILE A 225 -16.74 -8.07 -14.01
C ILE A 225 -16.38 -9.55 -14.11
N GLU A 226 -15.91 -9.98 -15.27
CA GLU A 226 -15.47 -11.35 -15.56
C GLU A 226 -14.27 -11.74 -14.68
N GLU A 227 -13.35 -10.82 -14.40
CA GLU A 227 -12.24 -11.06 -13.46
C GLU A 227 -12.80 -11.39 -12.07
N VAL A 228 -13.77 -10.63 -11.56
CA VAL A 228 -14.38 -10.89 -10.25
C VAL A 228 -15.19 -12.19 -10.23
N GLU A 229 -15.94 -12.50 -11.31
CA GLU A 229 -16.65 -13.78 -11.44
C GLU A 229 -15.69 -14.96 -11.36
N ASN A 230 -14.58 -14.90 -12.08
CA ASN A 230 -13.54 -15.94 -12.04
C ASN A 230 -12.94 -16.10 -10.64
N LEU A 231 -12.68 -15.00 -9.95
CA LEU A 231 -12.11 -15.02 -8.61
C LEU A 231 -13.05 -15.67 -7.59
N ILE A 232 -14.34 -15.35 -7.60
CA ILE A 232 -15.31 -15.97 -6.68
C ILE A 232 -15.59 -17.44 -7.00
N GLY A 233 -15.26 -17.91 -8.21
CA GLY A 233 -15.28 -19.31 -8.60
C GLY A 233 -14.15 -20.14 -8.00
N ILE A 234 -13.10 -19.53 -7.44
CA ILE A 234 -11.98 -20.22 -6.82
C ILE A 234 -12.40 -20.74 -5.44
N PRO A 235 -12.20 -22.05 -5.14
CA PRO A 235 -12.50 -22.62 -3.83
C PRO A 235 -11.82 -21.85 -2.69
N GLY A 236 -12.58 -21.47 -1.65
CA GLY A 236 -12.08 -20.72 -0.51
C GLY A 236 -12.10 -19.19 -0.67
N VAL A 237 -12.39 -18.66 -1.85
CA VAL A 237 -12.56 -17.22 -2.04
C VAL A 237 -13.95 -16.79 -1.56
N THR A 238 -13.96 -15.86 -0.63
CA THR A 238 -15.18 -15.28 -0.06
C THR A 238 -15.11 -13.75 -0.07
N ALA A 239 -16.27 -13.10 0.05
CA ALA A 239 -16.34 -11.64 0.17
C ALA A 239 -15.60 -11.07 1.39
N GLU A 240 -15.34 -11.92 2.37
CA GLU A 240 -14.69 -11.53 3.61
C GLU A 240 -13.17 -11.39 3.48
N LEU A 241 -12.59 -11.98 2.44
CA LEU A 241 -11.15 -11.86 2.19
C LEU A 241 -10.74 -10.40 1.97
N PRO A 242 -9.58 -9.98 2.52
CA PRO A 242 -9.08 -8.61 2.36
C PRO A 242 -8.98 -8.15 0.90
N ALA A 243 -8.58 -9.05 0.00
CA ALA A 243 -8.49 -8.83 -1.43
C ALA A 243 -9.84 -8.40 -2.03
N MET A 244 -10.92 -9.12 -1.67
CA MET A 244 -12.27 -8.88 -2.19
C MET A 244 -12.93 -7.62 -1.61
N LYS A 245 -12.42 -7.10 -0.48
CA LYS A 245 -12.84 -5.81 0.12
C LYS A 245 -12.21 -4.60 -0.57
N SER A 246 -11.29 -4.81 -1.50
CA SER A 246 -10.64 -3.74 -2.26
C SER A 246 -11.63 -2.94 -3.09
N VAL A 247 -11.30 -1.65 -3.32
CA VAL A 247 -12.11 -0.75 -4.16
C VAL A 247 -12.16 -1.29 -5.58
N GLY A 248 -13.34 -1.32 -6.16
CA GLY A 248 -13.63 -1.96 -7.44
C GLY A 248 -14.19 -3.37 -7.23
N TYR A 249 -13.43 -4.27 -6.64
CA TYR A 249 -13.84 -5.67 -6.39
C TYR A 249 -15.10 -5.76 -5.53
N ARG A 250 -15.13 -5.06 -4.41
CA ARG A 250 -16.31 -5.05 -3.53
C ARG A 250 -17.57 -4.60 -4.26
N GLN A 251 -17.49 -3.54 -5.06
CA GLN A 251 -18.65 -3.00 -5.77
C GLN A 251 -19.12 -3.93 -6.89
N VAL A 252 -18.19 -4.54 -7.61
CA VAL A 252 -18.54 -5.56 -8.62
C VAL A 252 -19.18 -6.76 -7.96
N LEU A 253 -18.71 -7.18 -6.78
CA LEU A 253 -19.30 -8.27 -6.02
C LEU A 253 -20.75 -7.96 -5.56
N GLU A 254 -21.02 -6.71 -5.10
CA GLU A 254 -22.37 -6.24 -4.81
C GLU A 254 -23.30 -6.37 -6.06
N TYR A 255 -22.78 -6.01 -7.24
CA TYR A 255 -23.51 -6.15 -8.51
C TYR A 255 -23.78 -7.61 -8.88
N LEU A 256 -22.77 -8.47 -8.80
CA LEU A 256 -22.90 -9.90 -9.12
C LEU A 256 -23.89 -10.63 -8.21
N ARG A 257 -24.07 -10.14 -6.98
CA ARG A 257 -25.07 -10.63 -6.03
C ARG A 257 -26.50 -10.08 -6.28
N GLY A 258 -26.65 -9.18 -7.24
CA GLY A 258 -27.94 -8.52 -7.53
C GLY A 258 -28.36 -7.49 -6.48
N GLU A 259 -27.45 -7.06 -5.60
CA GLU A 259 -27.70 -6.04 -4.58
C GLU A 259 -27.83 -4.64 -5.17
N VAL A 260 -27.19 -4.41 -6.30
CA VAL A 260 -27.25 -3.14 -7.06
C VAL A 260 -27.22 -3.39 -8.56
N ASP A 261 -27.71 -2.43 -9.35
CA ASP A 261 -27.56 -2.45 -10.81
C ASP A 261 -26.15 -1.95 -11.25
N LEU A 262 -25.85 -2.12 -12.52
CA LEU A 262 -24.56 -1.76 -13.13
C LEU A 262 -24.24 -0.26 -12.96
N VAL A 263 -25.24 0.61 -13.09
CA VAL A 263 -25.06 2.07 -12.96
C VAL A 263 -24.70 2.42 -11.53
N THR A 264 -25.46 1.91 -10.57
CA THR A 264 -25.21 2.12 -9.13
C THR A 264 -23.85 1.54 -8.71
N MET A 265 -23.49 0.35 -9.18
CA MET A 265 -22.18 -0.26 -8.94
C MET A 265 -21.05 0.67 -9.38
N ARG A 266 -21.12 1.17 -10.63
CA ARG A 266 -20.12 2.08 -11.18
C ARG A 266 -20.01 3.36 -10.35
N GLU A 267 -21.13 3.98 -9.99
CA GLU A 267 -21.12 5.22 -9.17
C GLU A 267 -20.51 4.97 -7.79
N ARG A 268 -20.84 3.86 -7.15
CA ARG A 268 -20.26 3.46 -5.85
C ARG A 268 -18.74 3.24 -5.96
N ALA A 269 -18.28 2.57 -7.01
CA ALA A 269 -16.85 2.34 -7.26
C ALA A 269 -16.09 3.64 -7.51
N LEU A 270 -16.64 4.57 -8.28
CA LEU A 270 -16.06 5.90 -8.50
C LEU A 270 -16.01 6.72 -7.22
N SER A 271 -17.07 6.69 -6.41
CA SER A 271 -17.10 7.35 -5.10
C SER A 271 -16.04 6.78 -4.16
N ALA A 272 -15.96 5.46 -4.04
CA ALA A 272 -14.96 4.78 -3.22
C ALA A 272 -13.51 5.08 -3.68
N SER A 273 -13.27 5.13 -5.00
CA SER A 273 -11.97 5.48 -5.58
C SER A 273 -11.56 6.92 -5.26
N ARG A 274 -12.51 7.88 -5.34
CA ARG A 274 -12.26 9.28 -4.95
C ARG A 274 -11.97 9.41 -3.45
N GLN A 275 -12.68 8.65 -2.61
CA GLN A 275 -12.41 8.61 -1.16
C GLN A 275 -11.05 7.99 -0.85
N LEU A 276 -10.65 6.93 -1.56
CA LEU A 276 -9.32 6.34 -1.44
C LEU A 276 -8.25 7.38 -1.80
N ALA A 277 -8.39 8.05 -2.94
CA ALA A 277 -7.47 9.10 -3.39
C ALA A 277 -7.37 10.25 -2.37
N LYS A 278 -8.50 10.69 -1.80
CA LYS A 278 -8.53 11.70 -0.73
C LYS A 278 -7.75 11.25 0.50
N ARG A 279 -7.96 10.01 0.97
CA ARG A 279 -7.21 9.46 2.12
C ARG A 279 -5.71 9.39 1.86
N GLN A 280 -5.30 8.95 0.67
CA GLN A 280 -3.90 8.89 0.27
C GLN A 280 -3.25 10.29 0.27
N LEU A 281 -3.91 11.30 -0.28
CA LEU A 281 -3.42 12.68 -0.27
C LEU A 281 -3.37 13.26 1.15
N THR A 282 -4.38 13.01 1.98
CA THR A 282 -4.39 13.47 3.37
C THR A 282 -3.22 12.87 4.15
N TRP A 283 -2.99 11.57 4.00
CA TRP A 283 -1.84 10.92 4.64
C TRP A 283 -0.52 11.51 4.14
N SER A 284 -0.35 11.67 2.82
CA SER A 284 0.88 12.25 2.25
C SER A 284 1.18 13.65 2.77
N ARG A 285 0.15 14.48 3.04
CA ARG A 285 0.31 15.83 3.62
C ARG A 285 0.72 15.78 5.09
N ASN A 286 0.21 14.82 5.83
CA ASN A 286 0.49 14.66 7.26
C ASN A 286 1.83 13.99 7.54
N THR A 287 2.50 13.47 6.50
CA THR A 287 3.83 12.85 6.62
C THR A 287 4.89 13.83 6.11
N ALA A 288 5.84 14.20 6.97
CA ALA A 288 6.92 15.13 6.62
C ALA A 288 7.86 14.61 5.52
N GLY A 289 8.61 15.52 4.89
CA GLY A 289 9.73 15.16 4.00
C GLY A 289 9.36 14.73 2.59
N GLY A 290 8.17 15.08 2.07
CA GLY A 290 7.77 14.78 0.69
C GLY A 290 8.09 15.90 -0.29
N ILE A 291 8.70 15.58 -1.44
CA ILE A 291 8.86 16.46 -2.60
C ILE A 291 7.58 16.31 -3.44
N TRP A 292 6.78 17.37 -3.51
CA TRP A 292 5.52 17.36 -4.24
C TRP A 292 5.76 17.71 -5.70
N LEU A 293 5.23 16.87 -6.60
CA LEU A 293 5.32 17.03 -8.04
C LEU A 293 3.92 17.11 -8.64
N ASP A 294 3.67 18.09 -9.49
CA ASP A 294 2.41 18.12 -10.24
C ASP A 294 2.46 17.09 -11.38
N ALA A 295 1.54 16.13 -11.33
CA ALA A 295 1.46 15.09 -12.35
C ALA A 295 0.99 15.61 -13.73
N ALA A 296 0.56 16.86 -13.84
CA ALA A 296 0.25 17.55 -15.09
C ALA A 296 1.48 18.23 -15.70
N ASP A 297 2.56 18.39 -14.93
CA ASP A 297 3.79 19.02 -15.42
C ASP A 297 4.51 18.06 -16.38
N ALA A 298 4.76 18.52 -17.60
CA ALA A 298 5.52 17.76 -18.59
C ALA A 298 6.97 17.46 -18.16
N GLN A 299 7.50 18.22 -17.20
CA GLN A 299 8.86 18.05 -16.68
C GLN A 299 8.95 17.12 -15.46
N VAL A 300 7.83 16.51 -15.02
CA VAL A 300 7.82 15.65 -13.84
C VAL A 300 8.84 14.50 -13.94
N ASN A 301 8.93 13.86 -15.09
CA ASN A 301 9.91 12.80 -15.36
C ASN A 301 11.34 13.32 -15.26
N THR A 302 11.62 14.46 -15.89
CA THR A 302 12.94 15.10 -15.86
C THR A 302 13.39 15.48 -14.46
N SER A 303 12.46 15.94 -13.62
CA SER A 303 12.76 16.32 -12.23
C SER A 303 13.19 15.11 -11.40
N VAL A 304 12.51 13.97 -11.54
CA VAL A 304 12.87 12.74 -10.84
C VAL A 304 14.14 12.12 -11.42
N SER A 305 14.30 12.11 -12.75
CA SER A 305 15.52 11.62 -13.41
C SER A 305 16.75 12.40 -12.97
N ARG A 306 16.71 13.73 -12.97
CA ARG A 306 17.83 14.58 -12.53
C ARG A 306 18.22 14.33 -11.07
N TYR A 307 17.23 14.08 -10.22
CA TYR A 307 17.50 13.70 -8.83
C TYR A 307 18.21 12.33 -8.75
N LEU A 308 17.77 11.35 -9.53
CA LEU A 308 18.37 10.01 -9.54
C LEU A 308 19.77 10.00 -10.17
N GLU A 309 20.06 10.86 -11.15
CA GLU A 309 21.43 11.08 -11.65
C GLU A 309 22.38 11.45 -10.51
N GLN A 310 21.96 12.38 -9.65
CA GLN A 310 22.76 12.79 -8.49
C GLN A 310 22.93 11.63 -7.50
N VAL A 311 21.87 10.90 -7.19
CA VAL A 311 21.93 9.73 -6.30
C VAL A 311 22.82 8.63 -6.86
N HIS A 312 22.72 8.36 -8.15
CA HIS A 312 23.54 7.35 -8.82
C HIS A 312 25.02 7.73 -8.86
N TYR A 313 25.32 9.00 -9.09
CA TYR A 313 26.68 9.51 -9.04
C TYR A 313 27.31 9.36 -7.65
N GLU A 314 26.57 9.68 -6.58
CA GLU A 314 26.99 9.48 -5.19
C GLU A 314 27.29 7.99 -4.89
N HIS A 315 26.46 7.06 -5.39
CA HIS A 315 26.68 5.62 -5.25
C HIS A 315 27.91 5.14 -6.02
N SER A 316 28.10 5.57 -7.27
CA SER A 316 29.19 5.11 -8.15
C SER A 316 30.56 5.58 -7.69
N THR A 317 30.68 6.79 -7.17
CA THR A 317 31.93 7.33 -6.62
C THR A 317 32.40 6.62 -5.36
N CYS A 318 31.47 6.07 -4.58
CA CYS A 318 31.80 5.28 -3.40
C CYS A 318 32.34 3.88 -3.74
N PHE A 319 31.85 3.23 -4.79
CA PHE A 319 32.34 1.90 -5.21
C PHE A 319 33.72 1.96 -5.87
N SER A 320 34.04 3.05 -6.60
CA SER A 320 35.35 3.21 -7.26
C SER A 320 36.50 3.53 -6.30
N GLN A 321 36.23 4.02 -5.10
CA GLN A 321 37.26 4.30 -4.08
C GLN A 321 37.52 3.15 -3.12
N GLY A 322 36.64 2.13 -3.06
CA GLY A 322 36.79 0.94 -2.20
C GLY A 322 37.56 -0.23 -2.83
N GLY A 323 37.96 -0.12 -4.09
CA GLY A 323 38.58 -1.20 -4.86
C GLY A 323 40.12 -1.13 -4.97
N LEU A 324 40.78 -0.26 -4.22
CA LEU A 324 42.27 -0.13 -4.21
C LEU A 324 42.75 -0.14 -2.74
N SER A 325 42.73 -1.33 -2.13
CA SER A 325 43.58 -1.63 -0.96
C SER A 325 43.75 -3.12 -0.83
#